data_a697b80db1491bed15833e358c4e7575
#
_entry.id   a697b80db1491bed15833e358c4e7575
#
_cell.length_a   1.000
_cell.length_b   1.000
_cell.length_c   1.000
_cell.angle_alpha   90.00
_cell.angle_beta   90.00
_cell.angle_gamma   90.00
#
_symmetry.space_group_name_H-M   'P 1'
#
loop_
_entity.id
_entity.type
_entity.pdbx_description
1 polymer ?
#
loop_
_entity_poly.entity_id
_entity_poly.type
_entity_poly.pdbx_seq_one_letter_code
_entity_poly.pdbx_strand_id
1 'polypeptide(L)'
;MKHTKKGKRARLLCAVLAALLLLAVPAVGCTGTGGGDASGTETGDTDTGGGTPTGTATESITVTETQTETETATEDTRIEMDIYGNGYNTNMLVGFDEQGHLVDAVSATRENKQVGMFYFIWLGQHGAQEIYDISKIRPEYGDEVTFHKDVPGISPANNFHWWGEPLYGYYNSGDRWVIRRHLELLTDAGVDFLVFDTTNANTYDNIAKRIMKVIEELRAEGWNCPQVAYYTHSYAIQTMTNLYNNIYKAEVCPNAWYRVDGKPLIIGYMDPKLDKAEAESRGDTSYNPSAPSQEMQDFFYFREARWPYERAKSNSWPYTDWSWPQKLNGDMISVSIATHPGVPFSFSLTHEGWMNWGRGYNPRTKVNVHEDIMKGTFYDFQWDTVYKRDPNFVFVTGWNEWVSIKSAYGGEYMYCDNVDMEYSRDAEPMLGGYEDAYFIQTIRNIRQYKYQPITGYVAKTVRKTVDIGGTASQWEDVNAVYRRVGTDDGSRDSVGGATSVSYRNDAVRNNILEVRLTNDAENLYVMIRTENDIVTAEDTGWMNLFIGCGRPAMGRCIWPGMGRCICPIIGRCTVLCGSMYTELSLRRKRISSK
;
A
#
# COMPACT_ATOMS: atom_id res chain seq x y z
N MET A 1 -17.95 -34.82 9.16
CA MET A 1 -18.53 -34.71 7.81
C MET A 1 -19.64 -33.65 7.64
N LYS A 2 -20.15 -33.01 8.71
CA LYS A 2 -21.17 -31.94 8.61
C LYS A 2 -20.54 -30.52 8.35
N HIS A 3 -19.25 -30.34 8.60
CA HIS A 3 -18.57 -29.06 8.43
C HIS A 3 -18.26 -28.67 6.96
N THR A 4 -18.13 -29.64 6.06
CA THR A 4 -17.77 -29.36 4.65
C THR A 4 -18.87 -28.68 3.81
N LYS A 5 -20.15 -28.87 4.18
CA LYS A 5 -21.27 -28.25 3.45
C LYS A 5 -21.47 -26.77 3.80
N LYS A 6 -21.24 -26.39 5.08
CA LYS A 6 -21.30 -24.98 5.51
C LYS A 6 -20.14 -24.17 4.92
N GLY A 7 -18.94 -24.73 4.88
CA GLY A 7 -17.78 -24.07 4.28
C GLY A 7 -17.93 -23.77 2.79
N LYS A 8 -18.59 -24.64 2.01
CA LYS A 8 -18.84 -24.38 0.58
C LYS A 8 -19.87 -23.26 0.35
N ARG A 9 -20.88 -23.13 1.22
CA ARG A 9 -21.88 -22.05 1.15
C ARG A 9 -21.29 -20.69 1.57
N ALA A 10 -20.45 -20.68 2.59
CA ALA A 10 -19.75 -19.45 2.99
C ALA A 10 -18.72 -18.99 1.95
N ARG A 11 -18.03 -19.92 1.29
CA ARG A 11 -17.11 -19.62 0.17
C ARG A 11 -17.80 -18.94 -1.02
N LEU A 12 -19.00 -19.38 -1.33
CA LEU A 12 -19.81 -18.76 -2.39
C LEU A 12 -20.34 -17.38 -1.96
N LEU A 13 -20.66 -17.22 -0.68
CA LEU A 13 -21.29 -16.01 -0.14
C LEU A 13 -20.31 -14.84 0.00
N CYS A 14 -19.05 -15.07 0.37
CA CYS A 14 -18.02 -14.01 0.37
C CYS A 14 -17.74 -13.44 -1.00
N ALA A 15 -17.71 -14.32 -2.00
CA ALA A 15 -17.56 -13.92 -3.38
C ALA A 15 -18.75 -13.09 -3.89
N VAL A 16 -19.95 -13.39 -3.39
CA VAL A 16 -21.20 -12.70 -3.72
C VAL A 16 -21.36 -11.40 -2.93
N LEU A 17 -20.86 -11.31 -1.69
CA LEU A 17 -21.03 -10.14 -0.82
C LEU A 17 -20.00 -9.04 -1.06
N ALA A 18 -18.80 -9.35 -1.51
CA ALA A 18 -17.89 -8.33 -2.04
C ALA A 18 -18.51 -7.61 -3.26
N ALA A 19 -19.48 -8.23 -3.93
CA ALA A 19 -20.25 -7.65 -5.04
C ALA A 19 -21.62 -7.08 -4.64
N LEU A 20 -22.17 -7.43 -3.46
CA LEU A 20 -23.54 -7.06 -3.04
C LEU A 20 -23.66 -5.74 -2.25
N LEU A 21 -22.57 -5.03 -2.09
CA LEU A 21 -22.47 -3.91 -1.15
C LEU A 21 -23.18 -2.61 -1.55
N LEU A 22 -24.04 -2.59 -2.56
CA LEU A 22 -24.72 -1.34 -2.98
C LEU A 22 -26.20 -1.43 -3.34
N LEU A 23 -26.89 -2.55 -3.11
CA LEU A 23 -28.35 -2.58 -3.34
C LEU A 23 -29.07 -3.27 -2.17
N ALA A 24 -29.58 -2.50 -1.26
CA ALA A 24 -30.52 -2.95 -0.24
C ALA A 24 -31.89 -3.18 -0.87
N VAL A 25 -32.22 -4.43 -1.27
CA VAL A 25 -33.59 -4.94 -1.39
C VAL A 25 -33.56 -6.46 -1.15
N PRO A 26 -34.46 -7.03 -0.38
CA PRO A 26 -34.41 -8.43 0.03
C PRO A 26 -34.98 -9.36 -1.04
N ALA A 27 -34.34 -10.48 -1.29
CA ALA A 27 -34.96 -11.61 -1.98
C ALA A 27 -34.45 -12.98 -1.54
N VAL A 28 -35.35 -13.85 -1.47
CA VAL A 28 -35.45 -15.21 -0.99
C VAL A 28 -34.95 -16.21 -2.04
N GLY A 29 -34.22 -17.25 -1.58
CA GLY A 29 -34.54 -18.61 -2.03
C GLY A 29 -33.71 -19.34 -3.07
N CYS A 30 -33.11 -20.41 -2.63
CA CYS A 30 -33.12 -21.80 -3.11
C CYS A 30 -32.39 -22.32 -4.35
N THR A 31 -31.54 -23.30 -4.05
CA THR A 31 -31.33 -24.68 -4.58
C THR A 31 -30.70 -24.97 -5.93
N GLY A 32 -29.75 -25.92 -5.90
CA GLY A 32 -29.65 -27.01 -6.86
C GLY A 32 -28.29 -27.47 -7.36
N THR A 33 -27.80 -28.51 -6.87
CA THR A 33 -27.21 -29.82 -7.23
C THR A 33 -26.33 -30.01 -8.48
N GLY A 34 -25.29 -30.84 -8.25
CA GLY A 34 -24.60 -31.78 -9.17
C GLY A 34 -23.17 -31.47 -9.47
N GLY A 35 -22.18 -32.24 -9.34
CA GLY A 35 -21.83 -33.61 -9.26
C GLY A 35 -20.77 -33.96 -10.33
N GLY A 36 -19.64 -34.58 -9.93
CA GLY A 36 -18.73 -35.19 -10.90
C GLY A 36 -17.26 -35.28 -10.45
N ASP A 37 -16.87 -36.48 -10.11
CA ASP A 37 -15.51 -36.94 -9.76
C ASP A 37 -14.58 -37.03 -10.96
N ALA A 38 -13.28 -36.88 -10.71
CA ALA A 38 -12.26 -37.74 -11.33
C ALA A 38 -10.88 -37.59 -10.63
N SER A 39 -10.36 -38.74 -10.26
CA SER A 39 -9.06 -39.05 -9.66
C SER A 39 -7.92 -39.04 -10.67
N GLY A 40 -6.73 -38.72 -10.22
CA GLY A 40 -5.49 -38.97 -10.94
C GLY A 40 -4.31 -39.05 -9.99
N THR A 41 -3.84 -40.26 -9.79
CA THR A 41 -2.62 -40.63 -9.08
C THR A 41 -1.39 -40.35 -9.93
N GLU A 42 -0.32 -39.84 -9.34
CA GLU A 42 1.02 -40.07 -9.84
C GLU A 42 2.06 -40.26 -8.73
N THR A 43 2.92 -41.20 -9.04
CA THR A 43 3.92 -41.93 -8.27
C THR A 43 5.20 -41.10 -8.05
N GLY A 44 5.85 -41.43 -6.95
CA GLY A 44 7.11 -40.83 -6.54
C GLY A 44 8.32 -41.32 -7.32
N ASP A 45 9.41 -40.62 -7.11
CA ASP A 45 10.76 -41.19 -7.28
C ASP A 45 11.70 -40.63 -6.21
N THR A 46 12.43 -41.54 -5.63
CA THR A 46 13.45 -41.34 -4.60
C THR A 46 14.80 -41.30 -5.27
N ASP A 47 15.64 -40.38 -4.89
CA ASP A 47 17.09 -40.67 -4.99
C ASP A 47 17.86 -40.07 -3.80
N THR A 48 18.72 -40.94 -3.28
CA THR A 48 19.60 -40.77 -2.14
C THR A 48 21.04 -40.51 -2.63
N GLY A 49 21.75 -39.61 -1.97
CA GLY A 49 23.18 -39.49 -2.20
C GLY A 49 23.85 -38.51 -1.24
N GLY A 50 24.49 -39.05 -0.23
CA GLY A 50 25.24 -38.32 0.78
C GLY A 50 26.66 -37.93 0.32
N GLY A 51 27.29 -37.07 1.07
CA GLY A 51 28.71 -36.76 0.96
C GLY A 51 29.11 -35.47 1.64
N THR A 52 29.53 -35.59 2.90
CA THR A 52 30.33 -34.56 3.59
C THR A 52 31.78 -34.67 3.12
N PRO A 53 32.51 -33.58 3.02
CA PRO A 53 33.76 -33.55 3.78
C PRO A 53 34.03 -32.24 4.51
N THR A 54 34.47 -32.38 5.72
CA THR A 54 35.22 -31.49 6.56
C THR A 54 36.55 -31.08 5.93
N GLY A 55 36.92 -29.79 6.05
CA GLY A 55 38.25 -29.33 5.73
C GLY A 55 38.50 -27.93 6.25
N THR A 56 39.08 -27.84 7.44
CA THR A 56 39.63 -26.64 8.05
C THR A 56 40.91 -26.23 7.34
N ALA A 57 41.01 -25.01 6.85
CA ALA A 57 42.27 -24.39 6.50
C ALA A 57 42.29 -22.93 6.92
N THR A 58 43.13 -22.62 7.88
CA THR A 58 43.50 -21.29 8.32
C THR A 58 44.56 -20.75 7.39
N GLU A 59 44.28 -19.71 6.62
CA GLU A 59 45.29 -18.95 5.90
C GLU A 59 45.39 -17.53 6.45
N SER A 60 46.58 -17.21 6.87
CA SER A 60 47.02 -15.87 7.29
C SER A 60 47.25 -14.99 6.05
N ILE A 61 46.55 -13.86 5.97
CA ILE A 61 46.71 -12.87 4.91
C ILE A 61 47.77 -11.86 5.31
N THR A 62 48.89 -11.90 4.59
CA THR A 62 49.94 -10.87 4.63
C THR A 62 49.47 -9.67 3.82
N VAL A 63 49.42 -8.51 4.44
CA VAL A 63 49.12 -7.24 3.79
C VAL A 63 50.31 -6.79 2.98
N THR A 64 50.20 -6.77 1.68
CA THR A 64 51.16 -6.11 0.79
C THR A 64 50.55 -4.78 0.36
N GLU A 65 51.22 -3.68 0.71
CA GLU A 65 50.93 -2.36 0.17
C GLU A 65 51.10 -2.37 -1.35
N THR A 66 50.07 -2.04 -2.10
CA THR A 66 50.12 -1.81 -3.53
C THR A 66 49.57 -0.46 -3.89
N GLN A 67 50.40 0.30 -4.47
CA GLN A 67 50.33 1.54 -5.23
C GLN A 67 48.93 2.08 -5.58
N THR A 68 48.76 3.35 -5.29
CA THR A 68 47.66 4.23 -5.71
C THR A 68 47.67 4.36 -7.24
N GLU A 69 46.86 3.60 -7.93
CA GLU A 69 46.37 4.01 -9.27
C GLU A 69 45.22 4.98 -9.08
N THR A 70 45.44 6.19 -9.60
CA THR A 70 44.41 7.22 -9.72
C THR A 70 43.45 6.76 -10.82
N GLU A 71 42.46 5.93 -10.48
CA GLU A 71 41.31 5.74 -11.34
C GLU A 71 40.56 7.10 -11.40
N THR A 72 40.64 7.73 -12.55
CA THR A 72 39.70 8.76 -12.96
C THR A 72 38.33 8.12 -12.88
N ALA A 73 37.55 8.51 -11.86
CA ALA A 73 36.15 8.15 -11.75
C ALA A 73 35.46 8.64 -13.02
N THR A 74 35.18 7.73 -13.94
CA THR A 74 34.20 7.97 -14.98
C THR A 74 32.89 8.28 -14.24
N GLU A 75 32.38 9.51 -14.37
CA GLU A 75 31.05 9.88 -13.90
C GLU A 75 30.09 8.79 -14.37
N ASP A 76 29.47 8.11 -13.43
CA ASP A 76 28.50 7.06 -13.74
C ASP A 76 27.20 7.75 -14.21
N THR A 77 27.15 8.00 -15.52
CA THR A 77 26.03 8.61 -16.22
C THR A 77 24.71 7.81 -16.08
N ARG A 78 24.74 6.63 -15.41
CA ARG A 78 23.55 5.81 -15.13
C ARG A 78 22.70 6.30 -13.96
N ILE A 79 23.10 7.35 -13.25
CA ILE A 79 22.39 7.94 -12.10
C ILE A 79 21.46 9.09 -12.54
N GLU A 80 21.33 9.34 -13.82
CA GLU A 80 20.41 10.36 -14.36
C GLU A 80 18.93 9.90 -14.34
N MET A 81 18.40 9.53 -13.19
CA MET A 81 16.96 9.52 -13.03
C MET A 81 16.56 10.56 -11.99
N ASP A 82 16.71 11.78 -12.38
CA ASP A 82 16.02 12.88 -11.72
C ASP A 82 14.54 12.84 -12.07
N ILE A 83 13.78 12.10 -11.27
CA ILE A 83 12.34 11.98 -11.44
C ILE A 83 11.60 13.31 -11.19
N TYR A 84 12.30 14.32 -10.72
CA TYR A 84 11.74 15.63 -10.37
C TYR A 84 12.37 16.79 -11.16
N GLY A 85 13.27 16.53 -12.12
CA GLY A 85 13.90 17.55 -12.96
C GLY A 85 14.84 18.53 -12.24
N ASN A 86 15.30 18.22 -11.02
CA ASN A 86 16.08 19.12 -10.16
C ASN A 86 17.32 18.48 -9.51
N GLY A 87 17.77 17.34 -10.00
CA GLY A 87 18.92 16.59 -9.47
C GLY A 87 18.65 15.81 -8.17
N TYR A 88 17.38 15.71 -7.75
CA TYR A 88 16.98 14.92 -6.59
C TYR A 88 16.32 13.61 -7.02
N ASN A 89 16.80 12.48 -6.54
CA ASN A 89 16.31 11.16 -6.90
C ASN A 89 16.10 10.30 -5.65
N THR A 90 14.84 10.00 -5.31
CA THR A 90 14.47 9.18 -4.15
C THR A 90 15.02 7.75 -4.24
N ASN A 91 15.30 7.24 -5.45
CA ASN A 91 15.93 5.93 -5.64
C ASN A 91 17.33 5.82 -5.03
N MET A 92 17.97 6.96 -4.74
CA MET A 92 19.27 7.02 -4.08
C MET A 92 19.18 7.03 -2.55
N LEU A 93 18.00 7.18 -1.98
CA LEU A 93 17.80 7.13 -0.54
C LEU A 93 17.97 5.70 -0.03
N VAL A 94 18.74 5.55 1.02
CA VAL A 94 19.04 4.27 1.66
C VAL A 94 18.55 4.31 3.11
N GLY A 95 17.93 3.23 3.55
CA GLY A 95 17.43 3.12 4.91
C GLY A 95 17.26 1.67 5.35
N PHE A 96 16.72 1.49 6.52
CA PHE A 96 16.34 0.19 7.05
C PHE A 96 14.88 0.24 7.46
N ASP A 97 14.14 -0.83 7.16
CA ASP A 97 12.81 -1.01 7.71
C ASP A 97 12.87 -1.36 9.21
N GLU A 98 11.73 -1.43 9.87
CA GLU A 98 11.66 -1.76 11.29
C GLU A 98 12.22 -3.16 11.63
N GLN A 99 12.29 -4.04 10.64
CA GLN A 99 12.85 -5.38 10.78
C GLN A 99 14.38 -5.42 10.57
N GLY A 100 14.97 -4.29 10.21
CA GLY A 100 16.38 -4.16 9.89
C GLY A 100 16.75 -4.62 8.49
N HIS A 101 15.79 -4.80 7.59
CA HIS A 101 16.08 -5.07 6.19
C HIS A 101 16.52 -3.78 5.50
N LEU A 102 17.57 -3.90 4.69
CA LEU A 102 18.07 -2.77 3.91
C LEU A 102 17.09 -2.42 2.79
N VAL A 103 16.70 -1.15 2.73
CA VAL A 103 16.09 -0.52 1.56
C VAL A 103 17.21 0.19 0.83
N ASP A 104 17.79 -0.49 -0.16
CA ASP A 104 19.01 -0.05 -0.82
C ASP A 104 18.73 0.93 -1.96
N ALA A 105 19.75 1.69 -2.33
CA ALA A 105 19.71 2.53 -3.51
C ALA A 105 19.60 1.68 -4.78
N VAL A 106 18.90 2.21 -5.77
CA VAL A 106 18.70 1.52 -7.05
C VAL A 106 18.91 2.49 -8.22
N SER A 107 19.25 1.93 -9.37
CA SER A 107 19.50 2.69 -10.60
C SER A 107 18.29 2.65 -11.55
N ALA A 108 18.51 2.43 -12.84
CA ALA A 108 17.47 2.42 -13.87
C ALA A 108 16.43 1.31 -13.64
N THR A 109 15.23 1.52 -14.13
CA THR A 109 14.20 0.48 -14.17
C THR A 109 14.59 -0.66 -15.08
N ARG A 110 14.24 -1.88 -14.69
CA ARG A 110 14.31 -3.06 -15.53
C ARG A 110 13.27 -2.97 -16.64
N GLU A 111 13.61 -3.44 -17.82
CA GLU A 111 12.71 -3.45 -18.96
C GLU A 111 11.41 -4.23 -18.64
N ASN A 112 10.28 -3.69 -19.07
CA ASN A 112 8.95 -4.30 -18.95
C ASN A 112 8.49 -4.64 -17.51
N LYS A 113 9.03 -3.99 -16.48
CA LYS A 113 8.59 -4.20 -15.09
C LYS A 113 7.67 -3.06 -14.65
N GLN A 114 6.41 -3.39 -14.37
CA GLN A 114 5.37 -2.44 -14.01
C GLN A 114 4.68 -2.88 -12.71
N VAL A 115 4.35 -1.92 -11.86
CA VAL A 115 3.65 -2.15 -10.60
C VAL A 115 2.36 -1.36 -10.56
N GLY A 116 1.23 -2.06 -10.45
CA GLY A 116 -0.08 -1.48 -10.20
C GLY A 116 -0.47 -1.61 -8.74
N MET A 117 -1.24 -0.64 -8.25
CA MET A 117 -1.80 -0.63 -6.90
C MET A 117 -3.31 -0.53 -6.94
N PHE A 118 -4.02 -1.44 -6.25
CA PHE A 118 -5.47 -1.33 -6.10
C PHE A 118 -5.81 -0.15 -5.19
N TYR A 119 -6.68 0.73 -5.66
CA TYR A 119 -6.94 2.02 -5.03
C TYR A 119 -8.43 2.28 -4.92
N PHE A 120 -8.90 2.52 -3.70
CA PHE A 120 -10.32 2.69 -3.37
C PHE A 120 -10.69 4.16 -3.39
N ILE A 121 -11.74 4.51 -4.18
CA ILE A 121 -12.15 5.89 -4.46
C ILE A 121 -13.51 6.25 -3.86
N TRP A 122 -14.01 5.47 -2.91
CA TRP A 122 -15.37 5.60 -2.42
C TRP A 122 -15.49 5.92 -0.92
N LEU A 123 -14.39 6.17 -0.20
CA LEU A 123 -14.42 6.61 1.19
C LEU A 123 -15.18 7.93 1.30
N GLY A 124 -16.18 7.97 2.20
CA GLY A 124 -17.03 9.14 2.42
C GLY A 124 -18.08 9.41 1.33
N GLN A 125 -18.24 8.50 0.33
CA GLN A 125 -19.20 8.70 -0.76
C GLN A 125 -20.60 8.14 -0.48
N HIS A 126 -20.78 7.43 0.64
CA HIS A 126 -22.04 6.75 0.98
C HIS A 126 -22.88 7.50 2.03
N GLY A 127 -22.62 8.79 2.25
CA GLY A 127 -23.43 9.65 3.14
C GLY A 127 -23.36 9.28 4.62
N ALA A 128 -22.27 8.65 5.07
CA ALA A 128 -22.06 8.36 6.48
C ALA A 128 -22.11 9.66 7.31
N GLN A 129 -22.80 9.64 8.45
CA GLN A 129 -22.89 10.77 9.36
C GLN A 129 -21.81 10.71 10.44
N GLU A 130 -21.49 9.51 10.91
CA GLU A 130 -20.54 9.26 11.98
C GLU A 130 -19.45 8.28 11.54
N ILE A 131 -18.31 8.31 12.22
CA ILE A 131 -17.23 7.34 12.07
C ILE A 131 -17.46 6.20 13.07
N TYR A 132 -17.56 4.98 12.54
CA TYR A 132 -17.55 3.75 13.33
C TYR A 132 -16.20 3.07 13.12
N ASP A 133 -15.36 3.03 14.15
CA ASP A 133 -14.02 2.46 14.08
C ASP A 133 -13.91 1.21 14.94
N ILE A 134 -13.74 0.05 14.30
CA ILE A 134 -13.66 -1.25 14.95
C ILE A 134 -12.48 -1.29 15.93
N SER A 135 -11.37 -0.65 15.60
CA SER A 135 -10.19 -0.60 16.48
C SER A 135 -10.44 0.15 17.81
N LYS A 136 -11.47 0.98 17.84
CA LYS A 136 -11.93 1.72 19.04
C LYS A 136 -13.15 1.04 19.67
N ILE A 137 -14.12 0.61 18.85
CA ILE A 137 -15.35 -0.02 19.32
C ILE A 137 -15.07 -1.36 20.02
N ARG A 138 -14.25 -2.22 19.42
CA ARG A 138 -14.01 -3.56 19.95
C ARG A 138 -13.33 -3.57 21.34
N PRO A 139 -12.30 -2.76 21.62
CA PRO A 139 -11.70 -2.67 22.95
C PRO A 139 -12.65 -2.07 24.01
N GLU A 140 -13.54 -1.15 23.63
CA GLU A 140 -14.43 -0.45 24.55
C GLU A 140 -15.71 -1.24 24.84
N TYR A 141 -16.32 -1.85 23.81
CA TYR A 141 -17.64 -2.47 23.90
C TYR A 141 -17.63 -3.99 23.72
N GLY A 142 -16.48 -4.58 23.36
CA GLY A 142 -16.30 -6.02 23.21
C GLY A 142 -16.85 -6.63 21.91
N ASP A 143 -16.59 -7.93 21.76
CA ASP A 143 -16.95 -8.72 20.55
C ASP A 143 -18.46 -8.81 20.36
N GLU A 144 -19.25 -8.80 21.43
CA GLU A 144 -20.71 -8.85 21.38
C GLU A 144 -21.30 -7.67 20.60
N VAL A 145 -20.84 -6.46 20.87
CA VAL A 145 -21.27 -5.24 20.15
C VAL A 145 -20.71 -5.20 18.75
N THR A 146 -19.46 -5.64 18.60
CA THR A 146 -18.77 -5.57 17.31
C THR A 146 -19.37 -6.56 16.30
N PHE A 147 -19.64 -7.81 16.71
CA PHE A 147 -19.95 -8.91 15.77
C PHE A 147 -21.35 -9.51 15.93
N HIS A 148 -22.05 -9.29 17.06
CA HIS A 148 -23.29 -10.04 17.32
C HIS A 148 -24.53 -9.15 17.50
N LYS A 149 -24.36 -7.83 17.69
CA LYS A 149 -25.47 -6.89 17.89
C LYS A 149 -25.49 -5.77 16.87
N ASP A 150 -26.68 -5.37 16.49
CA ASP A 150 -26.94 -4.05 15.87
C ASP A 150 -27.10 -3.03 16.98
N VAL A 151 -26.18 -2.09 17.12
CA VAL A 151 -26.20 -1.06 18.16
C VAL A 151 -26.12 0.32 17.51
N PRO A 152 -27.30 0.96 17.27
CA PRO A 152 -27.35 2.29 16.69
C PRO A 152 -26.49 3.31 17.48
N GLY A 153 -25.71 4.11 16.77
CA GLY A 153 -24.84 5.14 17.36
C GLY A 153 -23.48 4.62 17.86
N ILE A 154 -23.27 3.28 17.97
CA ILE A 154 -21.99 2.69 18.38
C ILE A 154 -21.45 1.79 17.28
N SER A 155 -22.22 0.79 16.87
CA SER A 155 -21.84 -0.17 15.82
C SER A 155 -23.09 -0.65 15.07
N PRO A 156 -23.71 0.21 14.24
CA PRO A 156 -24.94 -0.10 13.54
C PRO A 156 -24.73 -1.08 12.38
N ALA A 157 -25.67 -2.00 12.20
CA ALA A 157 -25.71 -2.88 11.05
C ALA A 157 -25.92 -2.10 9.73
N ASN A 158 -25.47 -2.70 8.62
CA ASN A 158 -25.55 -2.13 7.27
C ASN A 158 -24.87 -0.76 7.11
N ASN A 159 -23.95 -0.42 8.00
CA ASN A 159 -23.12 0.77 7.92
C ASN A 159 -21.64 0.39 7.70
N PHE A 160 -20.91 1.31 7.09
CA PHE A 160 -19.48 1.20 6.93
C PHE A 160 -18.76 1.41 8.26
N HIS A 161 -17.82 0.51 8.58
CA HIS A 161 -16.96 0.59 9.74
C HIS A 161 -15.52 0.66 9.27
N TRP A 162 -14.77 1.60 9.83
CA TRP A 162 -13.33 1.68 9.66
C TRP A 162 -12.67 0.60 10.52
N TRP A 163 -11.69 -0.10 9.97
CA TRP A 163 -10.95 -1.10 10.75
C TRP A 163 -9.80 -0.48 11.56
N GLY A 164 -9.41 0.75 11.27
CA GLY A 164 -8.38 1.55 11.93
C GLY A 164 -8.36 2.97 11.40
N GLU A 165 -7.50 3.82 11.94
CA GLU A 165 -7.37 5.21 11.54
C GLU A 165 -6.21 5.41 10.58
N PRO A 166 -6.44 5.89 9.34
CA PRO A 166 -5.37 6.29 8.43
C PRO A 166 -4.47 7.37 9.03
N LEU A 167 -3.22 7.45 8.62
CA LEU A 167 -2.31 8.52 9.07
C LEU A 167 -2.88 9.92 8.80
N TYR A 168 -3.64 10.08 7.73
CA TYR A 168 -4.26 11.35 7.35
C TYR A 168 -5.67 11.54 7.90
N GLY A 169 -6.06 10.74 8.90
CA GLY A 169 -7.37 10.71 9.53
C GLY A 169 -8.43 10.01 8.67
N TYR A 170 -9.66 10.01 9.13
CA TYR A 170 -10.81 9.44 8.41
C TYR A 170 -11.21 10.36 7.24
N TYR A 171 -10.44 10.33 6.16
CA TYR A 171 -10.57 11.25 5.03
C TYR A 171 -11.66 10.82 4.05
N ASN A 172 -12.08 11.76 3.23
CA ASN A 172 -12.92 11.55 2.06
C ASN A 172 -12.02 11.30 0.83
N SER A 173 -12.34 10.33 -0.01
CA SER A 173 -11.58 10.06 -1.25
C SER A 173 -11.47 11.27 -2.19
N GLY A 174 -12.33 12.28 -2.02
CA GLY A 174 -12.26 13.56 -2.73
C GLY A 174 -11.37 14.62 -2.08
N ASP A 175 -10.74 14.34 -0.96
CA ASP A 175 -9.82 15.26 -0.29
C ASP A 175 -8.56 15.47 -1.13
N ARG A 176 -8.44 16.67 -1.75
CA ARG A 176 -7.33 16.97 -2.66
C ARG A 176 -5.96 16.89 -1.97
N TRP A 177 -5.89 17.29 -0.71
CA TRP A 177 -4.65 17.22 0.05
C TRP A 177 -4.20 15.77 0.24
N VAL A 178 -5.11 14.86 0.60
CA VAL A 178 -4.83 13.42 0.73
C VAL A 178 -4.48 12.79 -0.62
N ILE A 179 -5.25 13.10 -1.67
CA ILE A 179 -4.97 12.61 -3.03
C ILE A 179 -3.54 12.95 -3.42
N ARG A 180 -3.11 14.21 -3.21
CA ARG A 180 -1.75 14.63 -3.54
C ARG A 180 -0.70 13.86 -2.72
N ARG A 181 -0.89 13.70 -1.40
CA ARG A 181 0.02 12.93 -0.54
C ARG A 181 0.13 11.46 -0.97
N HIS A 182 -1.00 10.82 -1.31
CA HIS A 182 -0.96 9.46 -1.84
C HIS A 182 -0.17 9.36 -3.14
N LEU A 183 -0.39 10.27 -4.07
CA LEU A 183 0.34 10.27 -5.34
C LEU A 183 1.84 10.53 -5.15
N GLU A 184 2.23 11.41 -4.24
CA GLU A 184 3.63 11.64 -3.86
C GLU A 184 4.26 10.37 -3.27
N LEU A 185 3.63 9.75 -2.26
CA LEU A 185 4.11 8.51 -1.64
C LEU A 185 4.23 7.37 -2.65
N LEU A 186 3.23 7.17 -3.49
CA LEU A 186 3.21 6.08 -4.46
C LEU A 186 4.19 6.30 -5.61
N THR A 187 4.48 7.56 -5.96
CA THR A 187 5.58 7.92 -6.88
C THR A 187 6.92 7.51 -6.29
N ASP A 188 7.18 7.89 -5.04
CA ASP A 188 8.41 7.55 -4.32
C ASP A 188 8.57 6.03 -4.12
N ALA A 189 7.48 5.32 -3.96
CA ALA A 189 7.48 3.86 -3.91
C ALA A 189 7.77 3.20 -5.27
N GLY A 190 7.65 3.92 -6.39
CA GLY A 190 7.88 3.40 -7.73
C GLY A 190 6.65 2.69 -8.33
N VAL A 191 5.44 3.01 -7.86
CA VAL A 191 4.18 2.53 -8.44
C VAL A 191 3.94 3.21 -9.79
N ASP A 192 3.56 2.45 -10.81
CA ASP A 192 3.35 2.96 -12.18
C ASP A 192 1.91 3.37 -12.43
N PHE A 193 0.96 2.65 -11.84
CA PHE A 193 -0.45 2.93 -12.05
C PHE A 193 -1.32 2.54 -10.86
N LEU A 194 -2.40 3.30 -10.68
CA LEU A 194 -3.49 2.99 -9.78
C LEU A 194 -4.58 2.27 -10.55
N VAL A 195 -5.18 1.26 -9.95
CA VAL A 195 -6.37 0.63 -10.50
C VAL A 195 -7.53 0.99 -9.59
N PHE A 196 -8.46 1.80 -10.09
CA PHE A 196 -9.62 2.22 -9.34
C PHE A 196 -10.60 1.08 -9.16
N ASP A 197 -11.04 0.88 -7.92
CA ASP A 197 -12.11 -0.05 -7.62
C ASP A 197 -13.46 0.46 -8.10
N THR A 198 -13.96 -0.18 -9.15
CA THR A 198 -15.33 -0.01 -9.69
C THR A 198 -16.00 -1.38 -9.85
N THR A 199 -15.59 -2.35 -9.05
CA THR A 199 -16.05 -3.73 -9.13
C THR A 199 -17.53 -3.90 -8.81
N ASN A 200 -18.11 -2.95 -8.11
CA ASN A 200 -19.52 -2.88 -7.70
C ASN A 200 -20.42 -2.06 -8.65
N ALA A 201 -19.96 -1.83 -9.88
CA ALA A 201 -20.67 -1.07 -10.92
C ALA A 201 -20.85 0.43 -10.64
N ASN A 202 -20.18 0.97 -9.62
CA ASN A 202 -20.18 2.40 -9.32
C ASN A 202 -18.83 3.01 -9.71
N THR A 203 -18.86 3.99 -10.61
CA THR A 203 -17.63 4.58 -11.19
C THR A 203 -17.09 5.78 -10.42
N TYR A 204 -17.88 6.35 -9.50
CA TYR A 204 -17.50 7.52 -8.69
C TYR A 204 -16.84 8.63 -9.52
N ASP A 205 -17.42 8.96 -10.66
CA ASP A 205 -16.84 9.83 -11.70
C ASP A 205 -16.28 11.13 -11.16
N ASN A 206 -16.96 11.77 -10.20
CA ASN A 206 -16.50 13.02 -9.61
C ASN A 206 -15.18 12.87 -8.85
N ILE A 207 -15.00 11.77 -8.14
CA ILE A 207 -13.78 11.47 -7.40
C ILE A 207 -12.67 11.08 -8.37
N ALA A 208 -12.97 10.16 -9.29
CA ALA A 208 -12.02 9.72 -10.32
C ALA A 208 -11.47 10.91 -11.14
N LYS A 209 -12.34 11.81 -11.61
CA LYS A 209 -11.96 13.04 -12.34
C LYS A 209 -11.09 13.97 -11.49
N ARG A 210 -11.38 14.10 -10.19
CA ARG A 210 -10.59 14.90 -9.27
C ARG A 210 -9.17 14.33 -9.10
N ILE A 211 -9.04 13.01 -8.92
CA ILE A 211 -7.74 12.34 -8.81
C ILE A 211 -6.96 12.50 -10.11
N MET A 212 -7.58 12.24 -11.27
CA MET A 212 -6.92 12.39 -12.57
C MET A 212 -6.43 13.82 -12.81
N LYS A 213 -7.19 14.82 -12.35
CA LYS A 213 -6.77 16.23 -12.44
C LYS A 213 -5.51 16.49 -11.61
N VAL A 214 -5.44 15.97 -10.38
CA VAL A 214 -4.23 16.11 -9.54
C VAL A 214 -3.04 15.37 -10.17
N ILE A 215 -3.26 14.22 -10.82
CA ILE A 215 -2.22 13.52 -11.58
C ILE A 215 -1.67 14.42 -12.71
N GLU A 216 -2.52 15.07 -13.50
CA GLU A 216 -2.06 15.96 -14.57
C GLU A 216 -1.29 17.18 -14.01
N GLU A 217 -1.74 17.75 -12.90
CA GLU A 217 -1.04 18.83 -12.20
C GLU A 217 0.36 18.39 -11.76
N LEU A 218 0.48 17.24 -11.09
CA LEU A 218 1.76 16.69 -10.65
C LEU A 218 2.68 16.37 -11.85
N ARG A 219 2.15 15.77 -12.90
CA ARG A 219 2.93 15.47 -14.10
C ARG A 219 3.40 16.75 -14.80
N ALA A 220 2.62 17.82 -14.77
CA ALA A 220 3.04 19.15 -15.26
C ALA A 220 4.13 19.78 -14.37
N GLU A 221 4.17 19.46 -13.07
CA GLU A 221 5.26 19.82 -12.16
C GLU A 221 6.54 18.97 -12.37
N GLY A 222 6.50 17.96 -13.23
CA GLY A 222 7.63 17.07 -13.51
C GLY A 222 7.64 15.75 -12.73
N TRP A 223 6.60 15.45 -11.94
CA TRP A 223 6.49 14.18 -11.25
C TRP A 223 6.13 13.04 -12.21
N ASN A 224 6.82 11.91 -12.09
CA ASN A 224 6.42 10.68 -12.77
C ASN A 224 5.39 9.91 -11.92
N CYS A 225 4.31 10.60 -11.54
CA CYS A 225 3.31 10.01 -10.67
C CYS A 225 2.47 8.94 -11.38
N PRO A 226 1.91 7.97 -10.62
CA PRO A 226 1.08 6.88 -11.16
C PRO A 226 -0.05 7.40 -12.04
N GLN A 227 -0.31 6.69 -13.13
CA GLN A 227 -1.48 6.89 -13.98
C GLN A 227 -2.62 5.95 -13.55
N VAL A 228 -3.80 6.03 -14.18
CA VAL A 228 -4.98 5.28 -13.72
C VAL A 228 -5.49 4.28 -14.73
N ALA A 229 -5.99 3.16 -14.23
CA ALA A 229 -6.81 2.17 -14.91
C ALA A 229 -8.04 1.86 -14.05
N TYR A 230 -8.98 1.08 -14.58
CA TYR A 230 -10.20 0.72 -13.85
C TYR A 230 -10.35 -0.79 -13.75
N TYR A 231 -10.83 -1.26 -12.61
CA TYR A 231 -11.23 -2.64 -12.39
C TYR A 231 -12.75 -2.71 -12.30
N THR A 232 -13.39 -3.34 -13.26
CA THR A 232 -14.83 -3.56 -13.28
C THR A 232 -15.12 -5.06 -13.09
N HIS A 233 -16.23 -5.39 -12.48
CA HIS A 233 -16.64 -6.79 -12.31
C HIS A 233 -18.17 -6.94 -12.43
N SER A 234 -18.92 -6.32 -11.53
CA SER A 234 -20.39 -6.34 -11.58
C SER A 234 -20.91 -5.48 -12.72
N TYR A 235 -21.79 -6.03 -13.55
CA TYR A 235 -22.30 -5.34 -14.74
C TYR A 235 -21.15 -4.76 -15.57
N ALA A 236 -20.10 -5.54 -15.78
CA ALA A 236 -18.83 -5.05 -16.28
C ALA A 236 -18.93 -4.35 -17.63
N ILE A 237 -19.71 -4.90 -18.57
CA ILE A 237 -19.89 -4.29 -19.90
C ILE A 237 -20.59 -2.93 -19.78
N GLN A 238 -21.62 -2.83 -18.96
CA GLN A 238 -22.31 -1.55 -18.72
C GLN A 238 -21.38 -0.55 -18.05
N THR A 239 -20.65 -0.97 -17.03
CA THR A 239 -19.71 -0.12 -16.27
C THR A 239 -18.59 0.38 -17.18
N MET A 240 -17.96 -0.51 -17.96
CA MET A 240 -16.95 -0.13 -18.95
C MET A 240 -17.49 0.81 -20.02
N THR A 241 -18.74 0.60 -20.46
CA THR A 241 -19.41 1.49 -21.45
C THR A 241 -19.62 2.88 -20.86
N ASN A 242 -20.03 2.97 -19.60
CA ASN A 242 -20.16 4.25 -18.89
C ASN A 242 -18.81 4.97 -18.77
N LEU A 243 -17.76 4.25 -18.36
CA LEU A 243 -16.40 4.79 -18.29
C LEU A 243 -15.91 5.25 -19.67
N TYR A 244 -16.13 4.44 -20.71
CA TYR A 244 -15.76 4.79 -22.07
C TYR A 244 -16.39 6.11 -22.51
N ASN A 245 -17.69 6.28 -22.29
CA ASN A 245 -18.41 7.48 -22.70
C ASN A 245 -18.07 8.70 -21.82
N ASN A 246 -18.00 8.53 -20.50
CA ASN A 246 -17.93 9.64 -19.54
C ASN A 246 -16.50 10.12 -19.27
N ILE A 247 -15.51 9.26 -19.51
CA ILE A 247 -14.09 9.54 -19.21
C ILE A 247 -13.28 9.56 -20.50
N TYR A 248 -13.24 8.44 -21.23
CA TYR A 248 -12.30 8.26 -22.32
C TYR A 248 -12.73 8.98 -23.61
N LYS A 249 -13.98 8.82 -24.04
CA LYS A 249 -14.51 9.51 -25.23
C LYS A 249 -14.70 11.01 -24.98
N ALA A 250 -14.90 11.39 -23.74
CA ALA A 250 -14.95 12.79 -23.31
C ALA A 250 -13.55 13.40 -23.06
N GLU A 251 -12.49 12.64 -23.33
CA GLU A 251 -11.07 13.05 -23.18
C GLU A 251 -10.74 13.68 -21.81
N VAL A 252 -11.33 13.14 -20.72
CA VAL A 252 -11.09 13.66 -19.37
C VAL A 252 -9.69 13.29 -18.92
N CYS A 253 -8.81 14.26 -18.80
CA CYS A 253 -7.43 14.11 -18.30
C CYS A 253 -6.66 12.97 -19.00
N PRO A 254 -6.47 13.00 -20.33
CA PRO A 254 -5.91 11.87 -21.09
C PRO A 254 -4.45 11.52 -20.73
N ASN A 255 -3.72 12.45 -20.12
CA ASN A 255 -2.36 12.21 -19.63
C ASN A 255 -2.35 11.42 -18.30
N ALA A 256 -3.49 11.31 -17.63
CA ALA A 256 -3.65 10.49 -16.43
C ALA A 256 -3.98 9.02 -16.74
N TRP A 257 -4.23 8.62 -17.98
CA TRP A 257 -4.62 7.25 -18.30
C TRP A 257 -3.40 6.35 -18.48
N TYR A 258 -3.36 5.27 -17.70
CA TYR A 258 -2.32 4.26 -17.86
C TYR A 258 -2.53 3.47 -19.15
N ARG A 259 -1.47 3.36 -19.96
CA ARG A 259 -1.52 2.73 -21.28
C ARG A 259 -0.54 1.58 -21.38
N VAL A 260 -0.98 0.50 -21.98
CA VAL A 260 -0.16 -0.62 -22.43
C VAL A 260 -0.26 -0.66 -23.95
N ASP A 261 0.86 -0.72 -24.64
CA ASP A 261 0.93 -0.68 -26.11
C ASP A 261 0.13 0.50 -26.73
N GLY A 262 0.17 1.66 -26.05
CA GLY A 262 -0.52 2.87 -26.48
C GLY A 262 -2.02 2.91 -26.19
N LYS A 263 -2.63 1.83 -25.68
CA LYS A 263 -4.07 1.73 -25.39
C LYS A 263 -4.32 1.81 -23.88
N PRO A 264 -5.36 2.54 -23.41
CA PRO A 264 -5.71 2.56 -21.99
C PRO A 264 -6.02 1.16 -21.46
N LEU A 265 -5.47 0.81 -20.29
CA LEU A 265 -5.78 -0.45 -19.63
C LEU A 265 -7.17 -0.40 -19.02
N ILE A 266 -7.97 -1.45 -19.28
CA ILE A 266 -9.22 -1.70 -18.57
C ILE A 266 -9.33 -3.18 -18.19
N ILE A 267 -9.88 -3.45 -16.99
CA ILE A 267 -10.05 -4.79 -16.46
C ILE A 267 -11.56 -5.03 -16.27
N GLY A 268 -12.08 -6.12 -16.85
CA GLY A 268 -13.52 -6.43 -16.75
C GLY A 268 -13.92 -7.66 -17.55
N TYR A 269 -15.18 -7.77 -17.87
CA TYR A 269 -15.71 -8.77 -18.80
C TYR A 269 -16.16 -8.12 -20.10
N MET A 270 -15.69 -8.62 -21.25
CA MET A 270 -16.21 -8.24 -22.56
C MET A 270 -17.12 -9.32 -23.17
N ASP A 271 -17.12 -10.54 -22.61
CA ASP A 271 -18.05 -11.60 -22.99
C ASP A 271 -19.41 -11.40 -22.30
N PRO A 272 -20.50 -11.13 -23.04
CA PRO A 272 -21.83 -10.95 -22.46
C PRO A 272 -22.32 -12.14 -21.63
N LYS A 273 -21.83 -13.35 -21.94
CA LYS A 273 -22.22 -14.56 -21.20
C LYS A 273 -21.59 -14.60 -19.80
N LEU A 274 -20.34 -14.16 -19.69
CA LEU A 274 -19.66 -14.06 -18.37
C LEU A 274 -20.29 -12.97 -17.53
N ASP A 275 -20.53 -11.80 -18.10
CA ASP A 275 -21.13 -10.66 -17.41
C ASP A 275 -22.56 -10.95 -16.94
N LYS A 276 -23.35 -11.63 -17.81
CA LYS A 276 -24.68 -12.10 -17.44
C LYS A 276 -24.64 -13.15 -16.32
N ALA A 277 -23.76 -14.14 -16.41
CA ALA A 277 -23.63 -15.18 -15.40
C ALA A 277 -23.19 -14.61 -14.04
N GLU A 278 -22.37 -13.56 -14.03
CA GLU A 278 -22.02 -12.85 -12.82
C GLU A 278 -23.23 -12.14 -12.19
N ALA A 279 -24.02 -11.42 -12.97
CA ALA A 279 -25.24 -10.77 -12.51
C ALA A 279 -26.28 -11.79 -11.98
N GLU A 280 -26.48 -12.90 -12.70
CA GLU A 280 -27.35 -14.01 -12.26
C GLU A 280 -26.88 -14.63 -10.94
N SER A 281 -25.58 -14.75 -10.72
CA SER A 281 -25.02 -15.26 -9.46
C SER A 281 -25.39 -14.40 -8.24
N ARG A 282 -25.67 -13.13 -8.46
CA ARG A 282 -26.14 -12.16 -7.46
C ARG A 282 -27.66 -12.02 -7.39
N GLY A 283 -28.38 -12.78 -8.23
CA GLY A 283 -29.84 -12.82 -8.24
C GLY A 283 -30.51 -11.93 -9.30
N ASP A 284 -29.76 -11.19 -10.10
CA ASP A 284 -30.32 -10.41 -11.21
C ASP A 284 -30.35 -11.24 -12.50
N THR A 285 -31.50 -11.87 -12.74
CA THR A 285 -31.77 -12.62 -13.97
C THR A 285 -32.29 -11.75 -15.11
N SER A 286 -32.54 -10.48 -14.85
CA SER A 286 -33.07 -9.53 -15.85
C SER A 286 -31.96 -8.90 -16.69
N TYR A 287 -30.74 -8.86 -16.20
CA TYR A 287 -29.61 -8.29 -16.90
C TYR A 287 -29.24 -9.12 -18.15
N ASN A 288 -29.20 -8.45 -19.29
CA ASN A 288 -28.91 -9.11 -20.57
C ASN A 288 -28.02 -8.21 -21.45
N PRO A 289 -26.71 -8.15 -21.17
CA PRO A 289 -25.79 -7.28 -21.87
C PRO A 289 -25.59 -7.72 -23.33
N SER A 290 -25.29 -6.75 -24.18
CA SER A 290 -24.75 -6.97 -25.53
C SER A 290 -23.23 -6.82 -25.50
N ALA A 291 -22.54 -7.45 -26.46
CA ALA A 291 -21.10 -7.25 -26.58
C ALA A 291 -20.75 -5.76 -26.75
N PRO A 292 -19.63 -5.28 -26.20
CA PRO A 292 -19.14 -3.93 -26.45
C PRO A 292 -18.99 -3.65 -27.95
N SER A 293 -19.13 -2.39 -28.37
CA SER A 293 -18.88 -1.99 -29.74
C SER A 293 -17.44 -2.32 -30.17
N GLN A 294 -17.22 -2.55 -31.47
CA GLN A 294 -15.88 -2.79 -31.99
C GLN A 294 -14.93 -1.61 -31.67
N GLU A 295 -15.44 -0.36 -31.81
CA GLU A 295 -14.69 0.86 -31.43
C GLU A 295 -14.16 0.80 -30.00
N MET A 296 -15.01 0.39 -29.06
CA MET A 296 -14.61 0.26 -27.65
C MET A 296 -13.61 -0.89 -27.44
N GLN A 297 -13.81 -2.03 -28.11
CA GLN A 297 -12.88 -3.16 -28.01
C GLN A 297 -11.49 -2.80 -28.58
N ASP A 298 -11.42 -2.04 -29.67
CA ASP A 298 -10.17 -1.61 -30.29
C ASP A 298 -9.46 -0.50 -29.50
N PHE A 299 -10.22 0.27 -28.73
CA PHE A 299 -9.70 1.40 -27.94
C PHE A 299 -8.88 0.95 -26.74
N PHE A 300 -9.33 -0.10 -26.03
CA PHE A 300 -8.70 -0.52 -24.78
C PHE A 300 -7.64 -1.62 -24.97
N TYR A 301 -6.64 -1.59 -24.10
CA TYR A 301 -5.88 -2.79 -23.74
C TYR A 301 -6.67 -3.54 -22.66
N PHE A 302 -7.31 -4.61 -23.06
CA PHE A 302 -8.26 -5.33 -22.22
C PHE A 302 -7.61 -6.50 -21.49
N ARG A 303 -7.90 -6.60 -20.17
CA ARG A 303 -7.61 -7.77 -19.36
C ARG A 303 -8.90 -8.28 -18.70
N GLU A 304 -9.06 -9.59 -18.62
CA GLU A 304 -10.24 -10.19 -18.04
C GLU A 304 -10.20 -10.15 -16.52
N ALA A 305 -11.21 -9.54 -15.88
CA ALA A 305 -11.38 -9.57 -14.45
C ALA A 305 -11.47 -11.02 -13.93
N ARG A 306 -10.91 -11.29 -12.78
CA ARG A 306 -10.95 -12.62 -12.20
C ARG A 306 -11.09 -12.56 -10.68
N TRP A 307 -12.11 -13.21 -10.17
CA TRP A 307 -12.16 -13.53 -8.76
C TRP A 307 -11.27 -14.74 -8.42
N PRO A 308 -10.74 -14.84 -7.20
CA PRO A 308 -9.76 -15.89 -6.84
C PRO A 308 -10.25 -17.33 -7.01
N TYR A 309 -11.56 -17.57 -6.97
CA TYR A 309 -12.18 -18.89 -7.17
C TYR A 309 -12.41 -19.25 -8.64
N GLU A 310 -12.29 -18.29 -9.54
CA GLU A 310 -12.49 -18.51 -10.97
C GLU A 310 -11.25 -19.14 -11.62
N ARG A 311 -11.46 -19.78 -12.77
CA ARG A 311 -10.37 -20.40 -13.52
C ARG A 311 -9.42 -19.35 -14.10
N ALA A 312 -8.11 -19.51 -13.85
CA ALA A 312 -7.10 -18.65 -14.43
C ALA A 312 -7.01 -18.85 -15.96
N LYS A 313 -6.90 -17.74 -16.70
CA LYS A 313 -6.63 -17.65 -18.14
C LYS A 313 -5.38 -16.79 -18.37
N SER A 314 -4.80 -16.84 -19.55
CA SER A 314 -3.59 -16.08 -19.89
C SER A 314 -3.78 -14.57 -19.86
N ASN A 315 -5.00 -14.07 -20.08
CA ASN A 315 -5.35 -12.66 -20.03
C ASN A 315 -6.04 -12.24 -18.72
N SER A 316 -6.17 -13.14 -17.73
CA SER A 316 -6.81 -12.82 -16.46
C SER A 316 -6.02 -11.81 -15.65
N TRP A 317 -6.75 -11.00 -14.88
CA TRP A 317 -6.21 -10.07 -13.91
C TRP A 317 -6.95 -10.25 -12.57
N PRO A 318 -6.49 -11.16 -11.71
CA PRO A 318 -7.08 -11.34 -10.38
C PRO A 318 -6.71 -10.15 -9.47
N TYR A 319 -7.69 -9.67 -8.68
CA TYR A 319 -7.39 -8.67 -7.67
C TYR A 319 -6.58 -9.24 -6.49
N THR A 320 -6.76 -10.54 -6.20
CA THR A 320 -5.98 -11.32 -5.22
C THR A 320 -5.93 -12.79 -5.64
N ASP A 321 -5.08 -13.60 -5.05
CA ASP A 321 -5.03 -15.07 -5.27
C ASP A 321 -5.20 -15.82 -3.94
N TRP A 322 -6.03 -16.87 -3.95
CA TRP A 322 -6.26 -17.76 -2.80
C TRP A 322 -5.33 -18.96 -2.81
N SER A 323 -4.28 -18.92 -3.57
CA SER A 323 -3.21 -19.93 -3.57
C SER A 323 -1.87 -19.29 -3.22
N TRP A 324 -1.02 -20.08 -2.57
CA TRP A 324 0.39 -19.75 -2.41
C TRP A 324 1.23 -20.98 -2.80
N PRO A 325 2.25 -20.86 -3.65
CA PRO A 325 2.60 -19.65 -4.43
C PRO A 325 1.46 -19.19 -5.35
N GLN A 326 1.38 -17.86 -5.58
CA GLN A 326 0.37 -17.27 -6.47
C GLN A 326 0.58 -17.75 -7.91
N LYS A 327 -0.51 -17.76 -8.66
CA LYS A 327 -0.48 -18.16 -10.07
C LYS A 327 -0.01 -17.02 -10.96
N LEU A 328 0.80 -17.36 -11.95
CA LEU A 328 1.07 -16.47 -13.06
C LEU A 328 -0.16 -16.42 -14.00
N ASN A 329 -0.68 -15.24 -14.27
CA ASN A 329 -1.81 -15.01 -15.17
C ASN A 329 -1.32 -14.31 -16.44
N GLY A 330 -0.77 -15.10 -17.39
CA GLY A 330 -0.02 -14.59 -18.52
C GLY A 330 1.31 -14.00 -18.04
N ASP A 331 1.37 -12.70 -17.93
CA ASP A 331 2.53 -11.91 -17.57
C ASP A 331 2.38 -11.12 -16.25
N MET A 332 1.33 -11.41 -15.46
CA MET A 332 1.06 -10.71 -14.20
C MET A 332 0.89 -11.66 -13.01
N ILE A 333 1.22 -11.16 -11.82
CA ILE A 333 0.98 -11.77 -10.52
C ILE A 333 0.32 -10.75 -9.60
N SER A 334 -0.74 -11.16 -8.88
CA SER A 334 -1.29 -10.40 -7.76
C SER A 334 -0.51 -10.66 -6.49
N VAL A 335 -0.30 -9.62 -5.72
CA VAL A 335 0.33 -9.63 -4.39
C VAL A 335 -0.64 -9.02 -3.39
N SER A 336 -0.89 -9.70 -2.30
CA SER A 336 -1.78 -9.21 -1.24
C SER A 336 -1.08 -9.18 0.11
N ILE A 337 -1.34 -8.14 0.90
CA ILE A 337 -0.80 -8.00 2.27
C ILE A 337 -1.44 -9.00 3.22
N ALA A 338 -2.73 -9.23 3.04
CA ALA A 338 -3.52 -10.30 3.65
C ALA A 338 -4.56 -10.79 2.65
N THR A 339 -5.14 -11.97 2.85
CA THR A 339 -6.23 -12.46 2.01
C THR A 339 -7.19 -13.37 2.78
N HIS A 340 -8.43 -13.43 2.32
CA HIS A 340 -9.49 -14.20 2.94
C HIS A 340 -9.93 -15.36 2.03
N PRO A 341 -9.24 -16.51 2.05
CA PRO A 341 -9.52 -17.60 1.12
C PRO A 341 -10.88 -18.28 1.38
N GLY A 342 -11.92 -17.63 0.90
CA GLY A 342 -13.28 -18.15 0.84
C GLY A 342 -14.17 -17.91 2.06
N VAL A 343 -13.75 -17.07 3.02
CA VAL A 343 -14.59 -16.68 4.17
C VAL A 343 -14.32 -15.23 4.54
N PRO A 344 -15.30 -14.47 5.11
CA PRO A 344 -15.09 -13.12 5.61
C PRO A 344 -13.90 -13.03 6.56
N PHE A 345 -13.16 -11.94 6.52
CA PHE A 345 -12.03 -11.75 7.43
C PHE A 345 -12.43 -11.85 8.90
N SER A 346 -13.59 -11.28 9.29
CA SER A 346 -14.08 -11.34 10.66
C SER A 346 -14.29 -12.76 11.19
N PHE A 347 -14.48 -13.75 10.31
CA PHE A 347 -14.67 -15.14 10.75
C PHE A 347 -13.42 -15.77 11.36
N SER A 348 -12.25 -15.22 11.07
CA SER A 348 -11.02 -15.62 11.79
C SER A 348 -11.04 -15.24 13.27
N LEU A 349 -11.88 -14.28 13.66
CA LEU A 349 -12.03 -13.79 15.03
C LEU A 349 -13.24 -14.42 15.76
N THR A 350 -14.28 -14.80 15.00
CA THR A 350 -15.59 -15.20 15.57
C THR A 350 -15.89 -16.67 15.41
N HIS A 351 -15.17 -17.42 14.58
CA HIS A 351 -15.45 -18.82 14.27
C HIS A 351 -14.24 -19.72 14.48
N GLU A 352 -14.31 -20.63 15.43
CA GLU A 352 -13.26 -21.61 15.67
C GLU A 352 -12.98 -22.47 14.43
N GLY A 353 -11.70 -22.61 14.08
CA GLY A 353 -11.24 -23.39 12.92
C GLY A 353 -11.40 -22.69 11.56
N TRP A 354 -11.86 -21.45 11.54
CA TRP A 354 -11.90 -20.64 10.34
C TRP A 354 -10.71 -19.67 10.36
N MET A 355 -9.81 -19.82 9.44
CA MET A 355 -8.58 -19.06 9.41
C MET A 355 -8.38 -18.44 8.03
N ASN A 356 -8.34 -17.13 7.98
CA ASN A 356 -7.86 -16.36 6.84
C ASN A 356 -6.34 -16.18 6.94
N TRP A 357 -5.74 -15.70 5.87
CA TRP A 357 -4.31 -15.44 5.82
C TRP A 357 -4.09 -13.95 6.15
N GLY A 358 -3.83 -13.70 7.42
CA GLY A 358 -3.53 -12.37 7.93
C GLY A 358 -2.12 -11.90 7.57
N ARG A 359 -1.76 -10.71 8.02
CA ARG A 359 -0.45 -10.09 7.76
C ARG A 359 0.72 -10.92 8.31
N GLY A 360 0.50 -11.62 9.45
CA GLY A 360 1.48 -12.53 10.06
C GLY A 360 1.41 -13.98 9.56
N TYR A 361 0.62 -14.27 8.52
CA TYR A 361 0.46 -15.63 8.02
C TYR A 361 1.73 -16.18 7.38
N ASN A 362 2.14 -17.36 7.86
CA ASN A 362 3.22 -18.12 7.24
C ASN A 362 2.63 -19.27 6.40
N PRO A 363 2.68 -19.21 5.07
CA PRO A 363 2.06 -20.21 4.22
C PRO A 363 2.76 -21.58 4.24
N ARG A 364 3.99 -21.68 4.74
CA ARG A 364 4.72 -22.95 4.90
C ARG A 364 4.22 -23.72 6.12
N THR A 365 4.03 -23.02 7.24
CA THR A 365 3.52 -23.61 8.49
C THR A 365 2.00 -23.58 8.56
N LYS A 366 1.34 -22.76 7.73
CA LYS A 366 -0.11 -22.53 7.68
C LYS A 366 -0.67 -21.97 8.99
N VAL A 367 0.07 -21.07 9.62
CA VAL A 367 -0.29 -20.42 10.89
C VAL A 367 -0.19 -18.92 10.75
N ASN A 368 -1.14 -18.18 11.31
CA ASN A 368 -0.98 -16.76 11.60
C ASN A 368 -0.14 -16.60 12.87
N VAL A 369 0.92 -15.84 12.79
CA VAL A 369 1.80 -15.52 13.92
C VAL A 369 1.60 -14.05 14.25
N HIS A 370 0.95 -13.77 15.37
CA HIS A 370 0.56 -12.39 15.73
C HIS A 370 1.77 -11.46 15.86
N GLU A 371 2.87 -11.94 16.40
CA GLU A 371 4.13 -11.21 16.52
C GLU A 371 4.77 -10.87 15.17
N ASP A 372 4.33 -11.53 14.11
CA ASP A 372 4.83 -11.34 12.75
C ASP A 372 3.97 -10.36 11.92
N ILE A 373 2.89 -9.82 12.49
CA ILE A 373 2.06 -8.78 11.82
C ILE A 373 2.95 -7.60 11.41
N MET A 374 3.76 -7.09 12.33
CA MET A 374 4.66 -5.96 12.07
C MET A 374 5.78 -6.27 11.08
N LYS A 375 6.09 -7.56 10.87
CA LYS A 375 7.10 -8.01 9.89
C LYS A 375 6.53 -8.14 8.49
N GLY A 376 5.19 -8.15 8.34
CA GLY A 376 4.55 -8.38 7.06
C GLY A 376 4.94 -9.72 6.43
N THR A 377 5.01 -10.78 7.26
CA THR A 377 5.51 -12.10 6.85
C THR A 377 4.78 -12.65 5.64
N PHE A 378 3.44 -12.52 5.61
CA PHE A 378 2.67 -12.99 4.46
C PHE A 378 2.98 -12.19 3.20
N TYR A 379 3.15 -10.89 3.33
CA TYR A 379 3.49 -9.99 2.22
C TYR A 379 4.85 -10.32 1.61
N ASP A 380 5.87 -10.62 2.42
CA ASP A 380 7.17 -11.10 1.94
C ASP A 380 7.05 -12.42 1.18
N PHE A 381 6.26 -13.39 1.67
CA PHE A 381 6.01 -14.64 0.95
C PHE A 381 5.32 -14.42 -0.40
N GLN A 382 4.45 -13.42 -0.51
CA GLN A 382 3.82 -13.05 -1.78
C GLN A 382 4.88 -12.55 -2.78
N TRP A 383 5.77 -11.66 -2.34
CA TRP A 383 6.86 -11.12 -3.15
C TRP A 383 7.93 -12.15 -3.50
N ASP A 384 8.18 -13.15 -2.65
CA ASP A 384 9.03 -14.30 -2.98
C ASP A 384 8.58 -15.00 -4.27
N THR A 385 7.28 -15.07 -4.50
CA THR A 385 6.75 -15.65 -5.75
C THR A 385 7.03 -14.73 -6.93
N VAL A 386 6.90 -13.42 -6.76
CA VAL A 386 7.23 -12.42 -7.81
C VAL A 386 8.69 -12.55 -8.23
N TYR A 387 9.62 -12.58 -7.29
CA TYR A 387 11.05 -12.69 -7.60
C TYR A 387 11.40 -13.98 -8.35
N LYS A 388 10.72 -15.08 -8.03
CA LYS A 388 10.94 -16.39 -8.67
C LYS A 388 10.32 -16.50 -10.06
N ARG A 389 9.18 -15.82 -10.29
CA ARG A 389 8.42 -15.89 -11.53
C ARG A 389 8.76 -14.76 -12.50
N ASP A 390 9.27 -13.67 -11.98
CA ASP A 390 9.70 -12.46 -12.69
C ASP A 390 8.69 -11.93 -13.73
N PRO A 391 7.40 -11.72 -13.35
CA PRO A 391 6.35 -11.27 -14.26
C PRO A 391 6.65 -9.87 -14.82
N ASN A 392 5.93 -9.45 -15.87
CA ASN A 392 5.99 -8.06 -16.34
C ASN A 392 5.15 -7.12 -15.47
N PHE A 393 4.04 -7.62 -14.95
CA PHE A 393 3.14 -6.86 -14.09
C PHE A 393 3.04 -7.47 -12.70
N VAL A 394 3.17 -6.64 -11.70
CA VAL A 394 2.78 -6.95 -10.33
C VAL A 394 1.61 -6.07 -9.94
N PHE A 395 0.56 -6.68 -9.40
CA PHE A 395 -0.61 -5.96 -8.93
C PHE A 395 -0.75 -6.13 -7.43
N VAL A 396 -0.56 -5.04 -6.68
CA VAL A 396 -0.62 -5.03 -5.22
C VAL A 396 -2.02 -4.69 -4.74
N THR A 397 -2.58 -5.53 -3.88
CA THR A 397 -3.88 -5.32 -3.26
C THR A 397 -3.69 -5.20 -1.76
N GLY A 398 -3.87 -4.02 -1.16
CA GLY A 398 -4.32 -2.76 -1.76
C GLY A 398 -3.66 -1.58 -1.08
N TRP A 399 -4.13 -0.37 -1.41
CA TRP A 399 -3.61 0.83 -0.77
C TRP A 399 -4.46 1.25 0.43
N ASN A 400 -5.77 1.51 0.23
CA ASN A 400 -6.60 2.28 1.14
C ASN A 400 -8.04 1.78 1.31
N GLU A 401 -8.25 0.48 1.45
CA GLU A 401 -9.57 -0.11 1.74
C GLU A 401 -9.88 -0.08 3.24
N TRP A 402 -10.06 1.13 3.78
CA TRP A 402 -10.19 1.36 5.22
C TRP A 402 -11.52 0.94 5.84
N VAL A 403 -12.53 0.64 5.05
CA VAL A 403 -13.88 0.37 5.55
C VAL A 403 -14.46 -0.93 5.04
N SER A 404 -15.27 -1.57 5.87
CA SER A 404 -16.09 -2.72 5.53
C SER A 404 -17.51 -2.52 6.07
N ILE A 405 -18.52 -3.08 5.39
CA ILE A 405 -19.90 -3.04 5.88
C ILE A 405 -20.10 -4.11 6.95
N LYS A 406 -20.77 -3.72 8.04
CA LYS A 406 -21.30 -4.65 9.02
C LYS A 406 -22.55 -5.34 8.46
N SER A 407 -22.35 -6.46 7.78
CA SER A 407 -23.40 -7.17 7.05
C SER A 407 -24.00 -8.31 7.87
N ALA A 408 -25.32 -8.47 7.84
CA ALA A 408 -26.00 -9.58 8.52
C ALA A 408 -25.65 -10.95 7.89
N TYR A 409 -25.34 -11.93 8.72
CA TYR A 409 -25.01 -13.29 8.31
C TYR A 409 -25.45 -14.32 9.36
N GLY A 410 -26.46 -15.14 9.05
CA GLY A 410 -26.80 -16.30 9.86
C GLY A 410 -27.23 -16.02 11.31
N GLY A 411 -27.68 -14.81 11.61
CA GLY A 411 -28.08 -14.39 12.96
C GLY A 411 -26.98 -13.60 13.72
N GLU A 412 -25.87 -13.33 13.07
CA GLU A 412 -24.77 -12.49 13.52
C GLU A 412 -24.39 -11.46 12.44
N TYR A 413 -23.32 -10.71 12.64
CA TYR A 413 -22.79 -9.78 11.66
C TYR A 413 -21.38 -10.16 11.26
N MET A 414 -21.00 -9.81 10.03
CA MET A 414 -19.67 -10.04 9.49
C MET A 414 -19.09 -8.78 8.86
N TYR A 415 -17.77 -8.75 8.80
CA TYR A 415 -16.98 -7.82 8.00
C TYR A 415 -16.19 -8.65 7.00
N CYS A 416 -16.42 -8.42 5.70
CA CYS A 416 -15.87 -9.30 4.66
C CYS A 416 -14.40 -8.94 4.35
N ASP A 417 -14.16 -7.70 3.95
CA ASP A 417 -12.94 -7.29 3.25
C ASP A 417 -11.83 -6.78 4.16
N ASN A 418 -12.18 -6.40 5.39
CA ASN A 418 -11.25 -6.03 6.46
C ASN A 418 -11.97 -6.02 7.81
N VAL A 419 -11.25 -6.13 8.93
CA VAL A 419 -11.82 -6.09 10.27
C VAL A 419 -10.86 -5.53 11.33
N ASP A 420 -9.58 -5.73 11.18
CA ASP A 420 -8.55 -5.23 12.09
C ASP A 420 -7.18 -5.15 11.39
N MET A 421 -6.15 -4.80 12.15
CA MET A 421 -4.80 -4.66 11.63
C MET A 421 -4.25 -5.97 11.05
N GLU A 422 -4.59 -7.14 11.59
CA GLU A 422 -4.13 -8.44 11.05
C GLU A 422 -4.88 -8.81 9.78
N TYR A 423 -6.17 -8.56 9.76
CA TYR A 423 -7.09 -8.98 8.70
C TYR A 423 -7.57 -7.78 7.89
N SER A 424 -6.62 -7.13 7.21
CA SER A 424 -6.81 -6.02 6.26
C SER A 424 -5.70 -6.03 5.22
N ARG A 425 -5.93 -5.39 4.06
CA ARG A 425 -5.04 -5.48 2.89
C ARG A 425 -4.25 -4.20 2.57
N ASP A 426 -4.32 -3.20 3.43
CA ASP A 426 -3.84 -1.86 3.10
C ASP A 426 -2.36 -1.66 3.40
N ALA A 427 -1.68 -0.97 2.48
CA ALA A 427 -0.29 -0.52 2.62
C ALA A 427 -0.17 0.95 3.01
N GLU A 428 -1.28 1.71 2.97
CA GLU A 428 -1.30 3.11 3.37
C GLU A 428 -0.88 3.25 4.83
N PRO A 429 -0.02 4.21 5.18
CA PRO A 429 0.34 4.47 6.57
C PRO A 429 -0.87 4.74 7.47
N MET A 430 -0.82 4.21 8.69
CA MET A 430 -1.88 4.38 9.68
C MET A 430 -1.42 5.13 10.93
N LEU A 431 -2.38 5.69 11.64
CA LEU A 431 -2.12 6.27 12.96
C LEU A 431 -2.10 5.15 14.01
N GLY A 432 -0.93 4.95 14.63
CA GLY A 432 -0.72 3.79 15.50
C GLY A 432 -0.64 2.47 14.70
N GLY A 433 -0.77 1.33 15.36
CA GLY A 433 -0.69 0.03 14.70
C GLY A 433 0.64 -0.21 13.99
N TYR A 434 0.62 -0.46 12.67
CA TYR A 434 1.83 -0.69 11.88
C TYR A 434 2.50 0.60 11.37
N GLU A 435 1.89 1.76 11.61
CA GLU A 435 2.43 3.06 11.18
C GLU A 435 2.74 3.09 9.67
N ASP A 436 4.02 3.19 9.26
CA ASP A 436 4.44 3.19 7.85
C ASP A 436 5.17 1.89 7.42
N ALA A 437 5.22 0.87 8.29
CA ALA A 437 6.00 -0.34 8.07
C ALA A 437 5.66 -1.03 6.72
N TYR A 438 4.40 -1.10 6.35
CA TYR A 438 3.97 -1.71 5.08
C TYR A 438 4.27 -0.84 3.87
N PHE A 439 4.28 0.46 4.02
CA PHE A 439 4.72 1.38 2.97
C PHE A 439 6.22 1.21 2.69
N ILE A 440 7.04 1.19 3.72
CA ILE A 440 8.49 0.96 3.58
C ILE A 440 8.79 -0.43 3.01
N GLN A 441 8.08 -1.46 3.46
CA GLN A 441 8.18 -2.81 2.90
C GLN A 441 7.79 -2.84 1.41
N THR A 442 6.77 -2.08 1.02
CA THR A 442 6.36 -1.92 -0.38
C THR A 442 7.46 -1.28 -1.22
N ILE A 443 8.07 -0.20 -0.74
CA ILE A 443 9.24 0.43 -1.40
C ILE A 443 10.36 -0.58 -1.60
N ARG A 444 10.75 -1.30 -0.55
CA ARG A 444 11.80 -2.32 -0.61
C ARG A 444 11.52 -3.37 -1.67
N ASN A 445 10.31 -3.91 -1.66
CA ASN A 445 9.92 -4.97 -2.57
C ASN A 445 9.83 -4.49 -4.02
N ILE A 446 9.29 -3.30 -4.26
CA ILE A 446 9.25 -2.69 -5.60
C ILE A 446 10.67 -2.42 -6.11
N ARG A 447 11.56 -1.89 -5.28
CA ARG A 447 12.96 -1.65 -5.67
C ARG A 447 13.65 -2.94 -6.09
N GLN A 448 13.52 -4.00 -5.31
CA GLN A 448 14.10 -5.30 -5.61
C GLN A 448 13.54 -5.92 -6.91
N TYR A 449 12.27 -5.73 -7.19
CA TYR A 449 11.61 -6.28 -8.37
C TYR A 449 11.86 -5.45 -9.63
N LYS A 450 11.72 -4.15 -9.53
CA LYS A 450 11.56 -3.26 -10.69
C LYS A 450 12.86 -2.61 -11.17
N TYR A 451 13.84 -2.46 -10.28
CA TYR A 451 15.03 -1.68 -10.56
C TYR A 451 16.31 -2.53 -10.63
N GLN A 452 17.32 -1.98 -11.27
CA GLN A 452 18.66 -2.57 -11.25
C GLN A 452 19.36 -2.18 -9.94
N PRO A 453 20.02 -3.12 -9.25
CA PRO A 453 20.83 -2.78 -8.09
C PRO A 453 22.03 -1.92 -8.52
N ILE A 454 22.44 -0.99 -7.67
CA ILE A 454 23.70 -0.25 -7.88
C ILE A 454 24.84 -1.11 -7.33
N THR A 455 25.63 -1.67 -8.23
CA THR A 455 26.82 -2.44 -7.85
C THR A 455 27.99 -1.49 -7.59
N GLY A 456 28.64 -1.65 -6.43
CA GLY A 456 29.82 -0.86 -6.08
C GLY A 456 29.51 0.55 -5.58
N TYR A 457 28.23 0.92 -5.40
CA TYR A 457 27.88 2.19 -4.80
C TYR A 457 28.15 2.15 -3.29
N VAL A 458 29.04 3.02 -2.85
CA VAL A 458 29.22 3.32 -1.42
C VAL A 458 28.74 4.74 -1.20
N ALA A 459 27.65 4.92 -0.45
CA ALA A 459 27.19 6.24 -0.07
C ALA A 459 28.32 6.97 0.68
N LYS A 460 28.90 7.98 0.06
CA LYS A 460 29.87 8.86 0.72
C LYS A 460 29.08 9.84 1.58
N THR A 461 28.91 9.52 2.86
CA THR A 461 28.36 10.50 3.81
C THR A 461 29.44 11.49 4.16
N VAL A 462 29.16 12.77 3.98
CA VAL A 462 30.01 13.85 4.52
C VAL A 462 29.80 13.88 6.01
N ARG A 463 30.88 13.62 6.77
CA ARG A 463 30.90 13.74 8.23
C ARG A 463 31.72 14.94 8.62
N LYS A 464 31.12 15.84 9.39
CA LYS A 464 31.79 17.05 9.85
C LYS A 464 31.11 17.65 11.07
N THR A 465 31.87 18.40 11.83
CA THR A 465 31.34 19.28 12.87
C THR A 465 30.72 20.51 12.25
N VAL A 466 29.55 20.89 12.73
CA VAL A 466 28.80 22.07 12.27
C VAL A 466 28.75 23.10 13.39
N ASP A 467 29.12 24.35 13.07
CA ASP A 467 28.89 25.48 13.97
C ASP A 467 27.41 25.90 13.88
N ILE A 468 26.65 25.67 14.95
CA ILE A 468 25.23 25.98 15.02
C ILE A 468 24.96 27.50 14.91
N GLY A 469 25.93 28.33 15.28
CA GLY A 469 25.87 29.79 15.11
C GLY A 469 26.35 30.28 13.76
N GLY A 470 26.85 29.39 12.92
CA GLY A 470 27.42 29.72 11.60
C GLY A 470 26.38 29.88 10.50
N THR A 471 26.87 30.09 9.28
CA THR A 471 26.01 30.32 8.10
C THR A 471 25.54 28.99 7.49
N ALA A 472 24.46 29.05 6.70
CA ALA A 472 23.91 27.90 5.99
C ALA A 472 24.89 27.31 4.94
N SER A 473 25.88 28.09 4.47
CA SER A 473 26.86 27.64 3.49
C SER A 473 27.69 26.44 3.94
N GLN A 474 27.88 26.25 5.24
CA GLN A 474 28.56 25.07 5.75
C GLN A 474 27.83 23.74 5.52
N TRP A 475 26.58 23.80 5.04
CA TRP A 475 25.76 22.62 4.72
C TRP A 475 25.77 22.25 3.23
N GLU A 476 26.38 23.06 2.35
CA GLU A 476 26.29 22.88 0.89
C GLU A 476 26.87 21.54 0.43
N ASP A 477 27.94 21.07 1.08
CA ASP A 477 28.60 19.79 0.80
C ASP A 477 27.96 18.58 1.50
N VAL A 478 26.95 18.78 2.36
CA VAL A 478 26.24 17.69 3.05
C VAL A 478 25.27 17.04 2.07
N ASN A 479 25.55 15.77 1.73
CA ASN A 479 24.82 15.03 0.71
C ASN A 479 23.68 14.14 1.25
N ALA A 480 23.56 13.98 2.57
CA ALA A 480 22.37 13.38 3.18
C ALA A 480 21.27 14.46 3.25
N VAL A 481 20.48 14.56 2.19
CA VAL A 481 19.50 15.63 2.00
C VAL A 481 18.13 15.07 1.60
N TYR A 482 17.11 15.61 2.24
CA TYR A 482 15.71 15.48 1.87
C TYR A 482 15.22 16.83 1.34
N ARG A 483 14.56 16.82 0.20
CA ARG A 483 13.94 18.02 -0.38
C ARG A 483 12.46 17.75 -0.64
N ARG A 484 11.64 18.75 -0.30
CA ARG A 484 10.28 18.78 -0.79
C ARG A 484 10.30 19.07 -2.30
N VAL A 485 9.50 18.35 -3.03
CA VAL A 485 9.28 18.55 -4.46
C VAL A 485 7.87 19.11 -4.66
N GLY A 486 7.71 19.95 -5.69
CA GLY A 486 6.43 20.54 -6.04
C GLY A 486 6.13 21.88 -5.33
N THR A 487 5.01 22.46 -5.72
CA THR A 487 4.58 23.82 -5.35
C THR A 487 3.40 23.86 -4.38
N ASP A 488 3.03 22.69 -3.82
CA ASP A 488 1.89 22.59 -2.90
C ASP A 488 2.13 23.38 -1.61
N ASP A 489 1.16 24.20 -1.25
CA ASP A 489 1.23 25.04 -0.04
C ASP A 489 0.86 24.28 1.24
N GLY A 490 0.40 23.02 1.14
CA GLY A 490 0.01 22.19 2.26
C GLY A 490 -1.36 22.52 2.85
N SER A 491 -2.12 23.44 2.25
CA SER A 491 -3.47 23.77 2.73
C SER A 491 -4.42 22.59 2.58
N ARG A 492 -5.35 22.47 3.54
CA ARG A 492 -6.37 21.41 3.53
C ARG A 492 -7.72 22.02 3.96
N ASP A 493 -8.73 21.81 3.13
CA ASP A 493 -10.12 22.14 3.44
C ASP A 493 -11.03 21.07 2.83
N SER A 494 -11.44 20.09 3.64
CA SER A 494 -12.23 18.95 3.18
C SER A 494 -13.13 18.40 4.29
N VAL A 495 -14.28 17.88 3.88
CA VAL A 495 -15.05 16.95 4.71
C VAL A 495 -14.31 15.64 4.84
N GLY A 496 -14.50 14.93 5.95
CA GLY A 496 -13.94 13.62 6.19
C GLY A 496 -14.75 12.48 5.56
N GLY A 497 -14.49 11.26 6.03
CA GLY A 497 -15.21 10.04 5.67
C GLY A 497 -16.65 9.99 6.18
N ALA A 498 -17.00 10.87 7.09
CA ALA A 498 -18.36 11.12 7.58
C ALA A 498 -18.60 12.63 7.70
N THR A 499 -19.89 13.06 7.69
CA THR A 499 -20.25 14.48 7.76
C THR A 499 -19.92 15.13 9.09
N SER A 500 -19.77 14.35 10.16
CA SER A 500 -19.31 14.81 11.48
C SER A 500 -17.83 15.18 11.53
N VAL A 501 -17.05 14.84 10.49
CA VAL A 501 -15.61 15.06 10.44
C VAL A 501 -15.26 16.05 9.34
N SER A 502 -14.42 17.02 9.68
CA SER A 502 -13.85 17.97 8.71
C SER A 502 -12.40 18.25 9.03
N TYR A 503 -11.61 18.51 7.99
CA TYR A 503 -10.21 18.85 8.08
C TYR A 503 -9.99 20.21 7.49
N ARG A 504 -9.43 21.11 8.29
CA ARG A 504 -9.10 22.45 7.84
C ARG A 504 -7.73 22.87 8.34
N ASN A 505 -6.88 23.27 7.41
CA ASN A 505 -5.57 23.86 7.68
C ASN A 505 -5.32 24.96 6.68
N ASP A 506 -5.47 26.20 7.12
CA ASP A 506 -5.21 27.40 6.31
C ASP A 506 -3.81 27.96 6.55
N ALA A 507 -3.09 27.41 7.54
CA ALA A 507 -1.81 27.94 7.97
C ALA A 507 -0.66 27.23 7.27
N VAL A 508 -0.07 27.89 6.29
CA VAL A 508 1.20 27.50 5.66
C VAL A 508 2.37 27.89 6.58
N ARG A 509 2.35 27.34 7.79
CA ARG A 509 3.32 27.65 8.83
C ARG A 509 4.47 26.63 8.78
N ASN A 510 5.72 27.13 8.80
CA ASN A 510 6.92 26.30 8.83
C ASN A 510 6.97 25.23 7.71
N ASN A 511 6.56 25.61 6.50
CA ASN A 511 6.56 24.72 5.35
C ASN A 511 7.99 24.28 5.01
N ILE A 512 8.33 23.01 5.30
CA ILE A 512 9.68 22.48 5.19
C ILE A 512 10.02 22.25 3.72
N LEU A 513 11.11 22.85 3.25
CA LEU A 513 11.63 22.67 1.89
C LEU A 513 12.79 21.68 1.84
N GLU A 514 13.64 21.66 2.88
CA GLU A 514 14.84 20.83 2.87
C GLU A 514 15.23 20.44 4.29
N VAL A 515 15.67 19.20 4.45
CA VAL A 515 16.30 18.69 5.67
C VAL A 515 17.64 18.10 5.29
N ARG A 516 18.73 18.47 5.99
CA ARG A 516 20.04 17.86 5.83
C ARG A 516 20.55 17.30 7.14
N LEU A 517 21.32 16.24 7.05
CA LEU A 517 21.85 15.49 8.19
C LEU A 517 23.34 15.26 8.03
N THR A 518 24.10 15.54 9.08
CA THR A 518 25.51 15.15 9.17
C THR A 518 25.86 14.85 10.63
N ASN A 519 27.00 14.23 10.85
CA ASN A 519 27.47 13.95 12.20
C ASN A 519 28.99 14.09 12.31
N ASP A 520 29.46 14.38 13.50
CA ASP A 520 30.84 14.15 13.90
C ASP A 520 30.94 12.92 14.85
N ALA A 521 31.99 12.83 15.66
CA ALA A 521 32.17 11.72 16.57
C ALA A 521 31.23 11.77 17.78
N GLU A 522 30.67 12.93 18.10
CA GLU A 522 29.94 13.18 19.35
C GLU A 522 28.50 13.64 19.11
N ASN A 523 28.21 14.27 17.97
CA ASN A 523 26.94 14.95 17.71
C ASN A 523 26.32 14.55 16.37
N LEU A 524 24.99 14.50 16.33
CA LEU A 524 24.18 14.53 15.12
C LEU A 524 23.69 15.95 14.88
N TYR A 525 23.93 16.46 13.69
CA TYR A 525 23.49 17.79 13.25
C TYR A 525 22.36 17.67 12.25
N VAL A 526 21.31 18.44 12.46
CA VAL A 526 20.15 18.50 11.58
C VAL A 526 19.91 19.95 11.16
N MET A 527 19.85 20.19 9.88
CA MET A 527 19.43 21.47 9.30
C MET A 527 18.05 21.31 8.71
N ILE A 528 17.15 22.22 9.05
CA ILE A 528 15.81 22.30 8.48
C ILE A 528 15.66 23.67 7.86
N ARG A 529 15.32 23.70 6.57
CA ARG A 529 15.03 24.93 5.84
C ARG A 529 13.55 24.97 5.50
N THR A 530 12.92 26.07 5.85
CA THR A 530 11.51 26.35 5.58
C THR A 530 11.37 27.39 4.46
N GLU A 531 10.19 27.44 3.86
CA GLU A 531 9.87 28.39 2.79
C GLU A 531 9.89 29.86 3.27
N ASN A 532 9.33 30.09 4.45
CA ASN A 532 9.30 31.38 5.12
C ASN A 532 10.04 31.28 6.46
N ASP A 533 10.25 32.40 7.12
CA ASP A 533 10.84 32.44 8.45
C ASP A 533 10.12 31.52 9.42
N ILE A 534 10.89 30.83 10.24
CA ILE A 534 10.32 29.91 11.21
C ILE A 534 9.50 30.68 12.25
N VAL A 535 8.21 30.40 12.27
CA VAL A 535 7.31 30.92 13.28
C VAL A 535 7.47 30.04 14.52
N THR A 536 7.97 30.60 15.61
CA THR A 536 8.03 29.93 16.90
C THR A 536 6.64 29.80 17.47
N ALA A 537 6.25 28.61 17.87
CA ALA A 537 4.92 28.36 18.38
C ALA A 537 4.80 28.64 19.86
N GLU A 538 3.68 29.21 20.21
CA GLU A 538 3.12 29.18 21.56
C GLU A 538 2.35 27.86 21.80
N ASP A 539 2.05 27.10 20.76
CA ASP A 539 1.37 25.79 20.78
C ASP A 539 2.36 24.60 20.66
N THR A 540 1.89 23.41 21.04
CA THR A 540 2.71 22.20 21.21
C THR A 540 3.05 21.45 19.93
N GLY A 541 2.56 21.87 18.76
CA GLY A 541 2.62 21.05 17.54
C GLY A 541 3.24 21.74 16.31
N TRP A 542 4.17 22.67 16.47
CA TRP A 542 4.61 23.50 15.37
C TRP A 542 5.68 22.87 14.46
N MET A 543 6.59 22.13 14.98
CA MET A 543 7.62 21.38 14.23
C MET A 543 8.27 20.35 15.13
N ASN A 544 8.34 19.14 14.67
CA ASN A 544 8.85 18.03 15.43
C ASN A 544 9.91 17.25 14.63
N LEU A 545 10.94 16.73 15.28
CA LEU A 545 11.94 15.85 14.71
C LEU A 545 12.02 14.56 15.51
N PHE A 546 11.78 13.42 14.89
CA PHE A 546 11.89 12.11 15.50
C PHE A 546 13.25 11.50 15.23
N ILE A 547 13.92 11.02 16.25
CA ILE A 547 15.17 10.28 16.10
C ILE A 547 14.96 8.91 16.76
N GLY A 548 14.90 7.86 15.93
CA GLY A 548 14.88 6.49 16.38
C GLY A 548 16.30 6.00 16.67
N CYS A 549 16.55 5.53 17.90
CA CYS A 549 17.79 4.85 18.29
C CYS A 549 17.48 3.35 18.48
N GLY A 550 17.09 2.66 17.42
CA GLY A 550 16.75 1.24 17.44
C GLY A 550 17.98 0.34 17.58
N ARG A 551 17.99 -0.55 18.58
CA ARG A 551 18.78 -1.77 18.47
C ARG A 551 17.94 -2.81 17.69
N PRO A 552 18.48 -3.52 16.72
CA PRO A 552 17.72 -4.50 15.91
C PRO A 552 17.28 -5.76 16.68
N ALA A 553 17.12 -5.75 17.98
CA ALA A 553 16.74 -6.94 18.73
C ALA A 553 16.07 -6.73 20.10
N MET A 554 15.68 -5.53 20.48
CA MET A 554 14.93 -5.36 21.73
C MET A 554 13.88 -4.27 21.60
N GLY A 555 12.66 -4.72 21.77
CA GLY A 555 11.39 -4.06 21.99
C GLY A 555 11.33 -2.55 22.02
N ARG A 556 10.28 -2.07 21.38
CA ARG A 556 9.76 -0.70 21.38
C ARG A 556 10.11 0.08 22.66
N CYS A 557 10.64 1.29 22.50
CA CYS A 557 10.42 2.31 23.49
C CYS A 557 8.95 2.77 23.40
N ILE A 558 8.05 2.08 24.10
CA ILE A 558 6.69 2.56 24.36
C ILE A 558 6.78 3.56 25.49
N TRP A 559 6.35 4.78 25.26
CA TRP A 559 6.22 5.80 26.30
C TRP A 559 4.80 5.90 26.81
N PRO A 560 4.62 5.75 28.12
CA PRO A 560 3.71 6.55 28.87
C PRO A 560 4.52 7.43 29.84
N GLY A 561 4.56 8.74 29.60
CA GLY A 561 4.94 9.75 30.58
C GLY A 561 6.43 9.83 30.93
N MET A 562 7.05 10.91 30.53
CA MET A 562 8.30 11.52 31.00
C MET A 562 9.32 10.62 31.72
N GLY A 563 10.34 10.20 31.01
CA GLY A 563 11.55 9.59 31.57
C GLY A 563 12.71 9.68 30.58
N ARG A 564 13.87 10.04 31.04
CA ARG A 564 15.07 10.31 30.25
C ARG A 564 15.56 9.08 29.49
N CYS A 565 15.65 9.16 28.13
CA CYS A 565 16.53 8.28 27.37
C CYS A 565 17.94 8.88 27.34
N ILE A 566 18.88 8.23 27.97
CA ILE A 566 20.31 8.42 27.74
C ILE A 566 20.71 7.32 26.77
N CYS A 567 20.92 7.68 25.48
CA CYS A 567 21.41 6.75 24.48
C CYS A 567 22.93 6.81 24.46
N PRO A 568 23.67 5.72 24.77
CA PRO A 568 25.11 5.69 24.47
C PRO A 568 25.27 5.55 22.97
N ILE A 569 25.92 6.52 22.37
CA ILE A 569 26.19 6.63 20.93
C ILE A 569 27.14 5.51 20.52
N ILE A 570 26.63 4.40 20.01
CA ILE A 570 27.36 3.52 19.10
C ILE A 570 26.33 2.79 18.22
N GLY A 571 26.23 3.19 16.95
CA GLY A 571 25.73 2.43 15.83
C GLY A 571 24.27 2.65 15.42
N ARG A 572 24.09 3.28 14.28
CA ARG A 572 22.95 3.35 13.36
C ARG A 572 21.74 4.14 13.86
N CYS A 573 21.63 5.38 13.37
CA CYS A 573 20.39 6.17 13.41
C CYS A 573 19.64 5.95 12.11
N THR A 574 18.35 5.63 12.20
CA THR A 574 17.41 5.74 11.09
C THR A 574 16.66 7.05 11.25
N VAL A 575 16.65 7.87 10.21
CA VAL A 575 15.87 9.10 10.17
C VAL A 575 14.69 8.84 9.24
N LEU A 576 13.51 8.86 9.81
CA LEU A 576 12.27 8.79 9.07
C LEU A 576 11.72 10.21 8.89
N CYS A 577 11.60 10.66 7.66
CA CYS A 577 10.93 11.90 7.31
C CYS A 577 9.59 11.55 6.65
N GLY A 578 8.58 11.37 7.46
CA GLY A 578 7.18 11.31 7.06
C GLY A 578 6.38 12.06 8.10
N SER A 579 5.43 12.87 7.69
CA SER A 579 4.63 13.79 8.52
C SER A 579 4.27 13.20 9.91
N MET A 580 4.66 13.66 10.76
CA MET A 580 5.26 14.06 12.02
C MET A 580 4.38 13.99 13.25
N TYR A 581 4.85 13.32 14.27
CA TYR A 581 4.62 13.65 15.70
C TYR A 581 5.87 13.36 16.49
N THR A 582 6.29 14.27 17.38
CA THR A 582 7.47 14.11 18.21
C THR A 582 7.53 14.86 19.49
N GLU A 583 8.40 14.38 20.34
CA GLU A 583 9.04 15.16 21.37
C GLU A 583 10.54 14.87 21.43
N LEU A 584 11.36 15.89 21.28
CA LEU A 584 12.80 15.86 21.51
C LEU A 584 13.09 16.60 22.81
N SER A 585 13.53 15.89 23.84
CA SER A 585 14.13 16.54 24.98
C SER A 585 15.64 16.68 24.75
N LEU A 586 16.02 17.72 24.04
CA LEU A 586 17.40 18.21 24.04
C LEU A 586 17.60 19.14 25.24
N ARG A 587 18.73 19.03 25.92
CA ARG A 587 19.12 20.03 26.90
C ARG A 587 19.04 21.40 26.28
N ARG A 588 18.12 22.25 26.79
CA ARG A 588 17.96 23.64 26.37
C ARG A 588 19.30 24.37 26.46
N LYS A 589 19.91 24.68 25.33
CA LYS A 589 20.58 25.97 25.19
C LYS A 589 19.65 26.84 24.34
N ARG A 590 19.18 27.92 24.95
CA ARG A 590 18.35 28.93 24.25
C ARG A 590 19.14 29.45 23.06
N ILE A 591 18.57 29.30 21.88
CA ILE A 591 18.97 30.09 20.73
C ILE A 591 18.21 31.40 20.83
N SER A 592 18.93 32.49 21.09
CA SER A 592 18.37 33.84 20.97
C SER A 592 18.26 34.16 19.50
N SER A 593 17.08 34.57 19.06
CA SER A 593 16.83 35.21 17.78
C SER A 593 17.75 36.44 17.62
N LYS A 594 18.53 36.44 16.59
CA LYS A 594 19.02 37.63 15.89
C LYS A 594 18.90 37.39 14.40
#